data_3b7d593eaa8c70dd3828fc94845d4025
#
_entry.id   3b7d593eaa8c70dd3828fc94845d4025
#
_cell.length_a   1.000
_cell.length_b   1.000
_cell.length_c   1.000
_cell.angle_alpha   90.00
_cell.angle_beta   90.00
_cell.angle_gamma   90.00
#
_symmetry.space_group_name_H-M   'P 1'
#
loop_
_entity.id
_entity.type
_entity.pdbx_description
1 polymer ?
#
loop_
_entity_poly.entity_id
_entity_poly.type
_entity_poly.pdbx_seq_one_letter_code
_entity_poly.pdbx_strand_id
1 'polypeptide(L)'
;DEPTAMLDPSGRKEVLSTIKKLNKEDGITIVLITHYMDEAVQADRVVVMDGGEIKLDDTPQNVFSKFDEVKSLGLDVPQSTELIHRLGLKSENTILNADDCVEFLKKTLEAKV
;
A
#
# COMPACT_ATOMS: atom_id res chain seq x y z
N ASP A 1 -10.94 -13.31 -0.46
CA ASP A 1 -9.64 -13.96 -0.32
C ASP A 1 -8.94 -13.98 -1.67
N GLU A 2 -7.93 -13.14 -1.83
CA GLU A 2 -7.14 -12.99 -3.05
C GLU A 2 -7.98 -12.99 -4.35
N PRO A 3 -8.99 -12.13 -4.45
CA PRO A 3 -9.95 -12.20 -5.57
C PRO A 3 -9.32 -11.90 -6.93
N THR A 4 -8.13 -11.29 -6.95
CA THR A 4 -7.46 -10.87 -8.18
C THR A 4 -6.28 -11.77 -8.57
N ALA A 5 -6.03 -12.85 -7.83
CA ALA A 5 -4.83 -13.68 -8.00
C ALA A 5 -4.65 -14.27 -9.41
N MET A 6 -5.75 -14.54 -10.12
CA MET A 6 -5.73 -15.16 -11.44
C MET A 6 -6.01 -14.15 -12.57
N LEU A 7 -6.06 -12.86 -12.27
CA LEU A 7 -6.42 -11.83 -13.23
C LEU A 7 -5.19 -11.08 -13.74
N ASP A 8 -5.30 -10.58 -14.97
CA ASP A 8 -4.31 -9.65 -15.53
C ASP A 8 -4.47 -8.26 -14.88
N PRO A 9 -3.55 -7.31 -15.11
CA PRO A 9 -3.64 -5.98 -14.50
C PRO A 9 -4.93 -5.23 -14.77
N SER A 10 -5.50 -5.35 -15.97
CA SER A 10 -6.78 -4.72 -16.32
C SER A 10 -7.94 -5.31 -15.51
N GLY A 11 -7.99 -6.65 -15.43
CA GLY A 11 -9.01 -7.34 -14.64
C GLY A 11 -8.91 -7.03 -13.17
N ARG A 12 -7.69 -6.92 -12.64
CA ARG A 12 -7.46 -6.54 -11.24
C ARG A 12 -8.00 -5.14 -10.95
N LYS A 13 -7.73 -4.17 -11.81
CA LYS A 13 -8.24 -2.80 -11.66
C LYS A 13 -9.76 -2.76 -11.66
N GLU A 14 -10.38 -3.52 -12.55
CA GLU A 14 -11.83 -3.57 -12.66
C GLU A 14 -12.48 -4.13 -11.40
N VAL A 15 -11.96 -5.24 -10.88
CA VAL A 15 -12.45 -5.85 -9.63
C VAL A 15 -12.29 -4.89 -8.45
N LEU A 16 -11.13 -4.28 -8.30
CA LEU A 16 -10.86 -3.34 -7.20
C LEU A 16 -11.75 -2.11 -7.30
N SER A 17 -11.98 -1.59 -8.50
CA SER A 17 -12.89 -0.46 -8.74
C SER A 17 -14.31 -0.80 -8.30
N THR A 18 -14.79 -2.00 -8.63
CA THR A 18 -16.10 -2.49 -8.22
C THR A 18 -16.21 -2.60 -6.70
N ILE A 19 -15.18 -3.16 -6.06
CA ILE A 19 -15.11 -3.29 -4.59
C ILE A 19 -15.18 -1.93 -3.91
N LYS A 20 -14.41 -0.97 -4.40
CA LYS A 20 -14.41 0.41 -3.87
C LYS A 20 -15.78 1.07 -4.01
N LYS A 21 -16.41 0.88 -5.15
CA LYS A 21 -17.73 1.43 -5.42
C LYS A 21 -18.77 0.87 -4.45
N LEU A 22 -18.79 -0.43 -4.23
CA LEU A 22 -19.69 -1.08 -3.28
C LEU A 22 -19.48 -0.54 -1.86
N ASN A 23 -18.24 -0.36 -1.47
CA ASN A 23 -17.90 0.17 -0.15
C ASN A 23 -18.36 1.62 0.02
N LYS A 24 -18.04 2.49 -0.94
CA LYS A 24 -18.29 3.94 -0.81
C LYS A 24 -19.72 4.34 -1.10
N GLU A 25 -20.32 3.75 -2.12
CA GLU A 25 -21.69 4.13 -2.53
C GLU A 25 -22.78 3.36 -1.78
N ASP A 26 -22.57 2.07 -1.56
CA ASP A 26 -23.56 1.20 -0.92
C ASP A 26 -23.28 0.97 0.57
N GLY A 27 -22.21 1.53 1.11
CA GLY A 27 -21.86 1.43 2.53
C GLY A 27 -21.52 0.02 3.00
N ILE A 28 -21.12 -0.87 2.08
CA ILE A 28 -20.78 -2.24 2.42
C ILE A 28 -19.35 -2.30 2.98
N THR A 29 -19.20 -2.91 4.15
CA THR A 29 -17.88 -3.17 4.71
C THR A 29 -17.25 -4.35 3.98
N ILE A 30 -16.04 -4.14 3.44
CA ILE A 30 -15.34 -5.14 2.65
C ILE A 30 -14.02 -5.50 3.31
N VAL A 31 -13.78 -6.80 3.48
CA VAL A 31 -12.51 -7.35 3.97
C VAL A 31 -11.82 -8.04 2.80
N LEU A 32 -10.66 -7.52 2.42
CA LEU A 32 -9.87 -8.04 1.30
C LEU A 32 -8.62 -8.72 1.85
N ILE A 33 -8.41 -9.97 1.49
CA ILE A 33 -7.19 -10.70 1.84
C ILE A 33 -6.30 -10.75 0.61
N THR A 34 -5.11 -10.18 0.71
CA THR A 34 -4.20 -10.07 -0.42
C THR A 34 -2.75 -10.00 0.03
N HIS A 35 -1.83 -10.39 -0.84
CA HIS A 35 -0.40 -10.15 -0.67
C HIS A 35 0.13 -9.14 -1.70
N TYR A 36 -0.75 -8.54 -2.48
CA TYR A 36 -0.38 -7.48 -3.42
C TYR A 36 -0.41 -6.13 -2.73
N MET A 37 0.73 -5.48 -2.65
CA MET A 37 0.85 -4.22 -1.90
C MET A 37 0.13 -3.06 -2.57
N ASP A 38 0.05 -3.07 -3.91
CA ASP A 38 -0.72 -2.07 -4.65
C ASP A 38 -2.24 -2.14 -4.37
N GLU A 39 -2.73 -3.29 -3.96
CA GLU A 39 -4.11 -3.46 -3.50
C GLU A 39 -4.26 -2.98 -2.05
N ALA A 40 -3.32 -3.37 -1.19
CA ALA A 40 -3.36 -3.03 0.23
C ALA A 40 -3.34 -1.51 0.48
N VAL A 41 -2.57 -0.75 -0.31
CA VAL A 41 -2.48 0.71 -0.14
C VAL A 41 -3.77 1.45 -0.44
N GLN A 42 -4.72 0.81 -1.11
CA GLN A 42 -6.01 1.41 -1.46
C GLN A 42 -7.06 1.23 -0.38
N ALA A 43 -6.77 0.46 0.66
CA ALA A 43 -7.70 0.22 1.76
C ALA A 43 -7.71 1.39 2.75
N ASP A 44 -8.79 1.48 3.52
CA ASP A 44 -8.87 2.44 4.62
C ASP A 44 -8.09 1.98 5.84
N ARG A 45 -7.95 0.66 5.98
CA ARG A 45 -7.28 0.02 7.11
C ARG A 45 -6.54 -1.21 6.62
N VAL A 46 -5.32 -1.38 7.10
CA VAL A 46 -4.48 -2.54 6.79
C VAL A 46 -4.19 -3.30 8.07
N VAL A 47 -4.47 -4.59 8.04
CA VAL A 47 -4.17 -5.50 9.15
C VAL A 47 -3.12 -6.49 8.67
N VAL A 48 -1.98 -6.51 9.34
CA VAL A 48 -0.91 -7.45 9.04
C VAL A 48 -0.96 -8.61 10.03
N MET A 49 -1.06 -9.82 9.48
CA MET A 49 -1.11 -11.04 10.30
C MET A 49 0.10 -11.92 10.04
N ASP A 50 0.58 -12.55 11.09
CA ASP A 50 1.66 -13.52 11.02
C ASP A 50 1.51 -14.55 12.15
N GLY A 51 1.60 -15.83 11.80
CA GLY A 51 1.48 -16.90 12.78
C GLY A 51 0.14 -16.91 13.53
N GLY A 52 -0.94 -16.47 12.88
CA GLY A 52 -2.26 -16.41 13.49
C GLY A 52 -2.47 -15.20 14.40
N GLU A 53 -1.52 -14.29 14.48
CA GLU A 53 -1.60 -13.10 15.33
C GLU A 53 -1.62 -11.82 14.49
N ILE A 54 -2.32 -10.81 15.00
CA ILE A 54 -2.30 -9.47 14.41
C ILE A 54 -1.04 -8.76 14.88
N LYS A 55 -0.16 -8.42 13.93
CA LYS A 55 1.11 -7.74 14.21
C LYS A 55 1.01 -6.23 14.04
N LEU A 56 0.26 -5.77 13.04
CA LEU A 56 0.02 -4.36 12.78
C LEU A 56 -1.44 -4.18 12.38
N ASP A 57 -2.01 -3.04 12.75
CA ASP A 57 -3.41 -2.71 12.45
C ASP A 57 -3.53 -1.19 12.45
N ASP A 58 -3.49 -0.60 11.26
CA ASP A 58 -3.53 0.86 11.13
C ASP A 58 -3.84 1.24 9.67
N THR A 59 -3.78 2.54 9.38
CA THR A 59 -3.90 3.04 8.00
C THR A 59 -2.71 2.55 7.16
N PRO A 60 -2.86 2.48 5.82
CA PRO A 60 -1.72 2.14 4.97
C PRO A 60 -0.50 3.03 5.19
N GLN A 61 -0.70 4.33 5.38
CA GLN A 61 0.37 5.28 5.68
C GLN A 61 1.20 4.83 6.89
N ASN A 62 0.53 4.52 7.98
CA ASN A 62 1.19 4.16 9.22
C ASN A 62 1.81 2.76 9.17
N VAL A 63 1.12 1.80 8.56
CA VAL A 63 1.65 0.43 8.44
C VAL A 63 2.94 0.43 7.62
N PHE A 64 2.94 1.04 6.46
CA PHE A 64 4.11 1.02 5.57
C PHE A 64 5.20 2.01 5.97
N SER A 65 4.93 2.92 6.92
CA SER A 65 5.99 3.72 7.52
C SER A 65 6.93 2.88 8.38
N LYS A 66 6.47 1.74 8.84
CA LYS A 66 7.25 0.77 9.63
C LYS A 66 7.95 -0.23 8.69
N PHE A 67 8.78 0.29 7.79
CA PHE A 67 9.43 -0.47 6.73
C PHE A 67 10.16 -1.71 7.25
N ASP A 68 11.04 -1.53 8.23
CA ASP A 68 11.87 -2.62 8.76
C ASP A 68 11.01 -3.71 9.43
N GLU A 69 9.97 -3.30 10.14
CA GLU A 69 9.06 -4.22 10.81
C GLU A 69 8.27 -5.07 9.80
N VAL A 70 7.73 -4.44 8.75
CA VAL A 70 7.00 -5.13 7.70
C VAL A 70 7.91 -6.11 6.96
N LYS A 71 9.12 -5.69 6.62
CA LYS A 71 10.10 -6.58 5.95
C LYS A 71 10.54 -7.73 6.85
N SER A 72 10.68 -7.51 8.16
CA SER A 72 11.04 -8.56 9.10
C SER A 72 9.99 -9.66 9.21
N LEU A 73 8.73 -9.36 8.90
CA LEU A 73 7.65 -10.33 8.88
C LEU A 73 7.59 -11.13 7.56
N GLY A 74 8.53 -10.91 6.65
CA GLY A 74 8.58 -11.59 5.36
C GLY A 74 7.61 -11.02 4.33
N LEU A 75 7.07 -9.85 4.60
CA LEU A 75 6.13 -9.18 3.72
C LEU A 75 6.82 -8.13 2.85
N ASP A 76 6.18 -7.80 1.74
CA ASP A 76 6.65 -6.71 0.89
C ASP A 76 6.09 -5.37 1.34
N VAL A 77 6.65 -4.32 0.76
CA VAL A 77 6.15 -2.95 0.87
C VAL A 77 5.91 -2.43 -0.54
N PRO A 78 5.12 -1.34 -0.71
CA PRO A 78 4.98 -0.73 -2.04
C PRO A 78 6.34 -0.36 -2.61
N GLN A 79 6.52 -0.55 -3.92
CA GLN A 79 7.80 -0.27 -4.59
C GLN A 79 8.27 1.17 -4.36
N SER A 80 7.34 2.12 -4.40
CA SER A 80 7.65 3.53 -4.16
C SER A 80 8.15 3.78 -2.74
N THR A 81 7.56 3.12 -1.75
CA THR A 81 7.99 3.19 -0.35
C THR A 81 9.42 2.67 -0.22
N GLU A 82 9.70 1.53 -0.84
CA GLU A 82 11.02 0.90 -0.79
C GLU A 82 12.08 1.78 -1.46
N LEU A 83 11.76 2.38 -2.61
CA LEU A 83 12.69 3.27 -3.31
C LEU A 83 13.10 4.46 -2.43
N ILE A 84 12.14 5.14 -1.84
CA ILE A 84 12.40 6.29 -0.97
C ILE A 84 13.22 5.87 0.26
N HIS A 85 12.90 4.74 0.83
CA HIS A 85 13.64 4.20 1.99
C HIS A 85 15.10 3.88 1.63
N ARG A 86 15.34 3.21 0.49
CA ARG A 86 16.69 2.85 0.02
C ARG A 86 17.54 4.06 -0.34
N LEU A 87 16.92 5.13 -0.80
CA LEU A 87 17.62 6.39 -1.09
C LEU A 87 17.96 7.18 0.17
N GLY A 88 17.50 6.74 1.34
CA GLY A 88 17.72 7.43 2.60
C GLY A 88 16.99 8.76 2.71
N LEU A 89 15.97 8.97 1.89
CA LEU A 89 15.18 10.19 1.90
C LEU A 89 14.04 10.10 2.92
N LYS A 90 13.64 11.24 3.45
CA LYS A 90 12.53 11.33 4.40
C LYS A 90 11.44 12.23 3.82
N SER A 91 10.19 11.77 3.89
CA SER A 91 9.02 12.54 3.52
C SER A 91 8.09 12.68 4.73
N GLU A 92 7.26 13.71 4.75
CA GLU A 92 6.28 13.92 5.82
C GLU A 92 5.31 12.75 5.92
N ASN A 93 4.85 12.28 4.74
CA ASN A 93 3.95 11.13 4.64
C ASN A 93 4.66 9.98 3.95
N THR A 94 4.26 8.76 4.29
CA THR A 94 4.76 7.57 3.61
C THR A 94 4.36 7.61 2.14
N ILE A 95 5.33 7.42 1.24
CA ILE A 95 5.09 7.38 -0.19
C ILE A 95 4.61 5.98 -0.56
N LEU A 96 3.38 5.88 -1.05
CA LEU A 96 2.72 4.60 -1.31
C LEU A 96 2.53 4.27 -2.79
N ASN A 97 2.66 5.25 -3.69
CA ASN A 97 2.43 5.05 -5.11
C ASN A 97 3.44 5.81 -5.97
N ALA A 98 3.47 5.48 -7.27
CA ALA A 98 4.44 6.05 -8.19
C ALA A 98 4.24 7.56 -8.41
N ASP A 99 3.02 8.04 -8.45
CA ASP A 99 2.73 9.45 -8.69
C ASP A 99 3.27 10.33 -7.57
N ASP A 100 3.01 9.94 -6.32
CA ASP A 100 3.53 10.62 -5.13
C ASP A 100 5.05 10.55 -5.09
N CYS A 101 5.62 9.42 -5.49
CA CYS A 101 7.06 9.21 -5.54
C CYS A 101 7.72 10.18 -6.53
N VAL A 102 7.18 10.29 -7.74
CA VAL A 102 7.69 11.21 -8.77
C VAL A 102 7.62 12.64 -8.27
N GLU A 103 6.50 13.05 -7.71
CA GLU A 103 6.33 14.41 -7.19
C GLU A 103 7.31 14.73 -6.06
N PHE A 104 7.47 13.79 -5.13
CA PHE A 104 8.42 13.94 -4.03
C PHE A 104 9.86 14.06 -4.52
N LEU A 105 10.28 13.21 -5.45
CA LEU A 105 11.63 13.25 -6.03
C LEU A 105 11.87 14.54 -6.80
N LYS A 106 10.88 15.01 -7.54
CA LYS A 106 10.94 16.28 -8.26
C LYS A 106 11.23 17.44 -7.32
N LYS A 107 10.47 17.56 -6.24
CA LYS A 107 10.64 18.60 -5.23
C LYS A 107 12.01 18.52 -4.55
N THR A 108 12.45 17.30 -4.24
CA THR A 108 13.73 17.05 -3.60
C THR A 108 14.88 17.47 -4.50
N LEU A 109 14.81 17.13 -5.79
CA LEU A 109 15.84 17.51 -6.77
C LEU A 109 15.86 19.02 -7.04
N GLU A 110 14.70 19.65 -7.14
CA GLU A 110 14.59 21.10 -7.31
C GLU A 110 15.21 21.86 -6.13
N ALA A 111 15.02 21.36 -4.92
CA ALA A 111 15.58 21.98 -3.72
C ALA A 111 17.10 21.88 -3.65
N LYS A 112 17.73 20.99 -4.41
CA LYS A 112 19.19 20.79 -4.44
C LYS A 112 19.88 21.49 -5.60
N VAL A 113 19.12 22.06 -6.48
CA VAL A 113 19.63 22.84 -7.60
C VAL A 113 19.63 24.31 -7.24
#